data_416125560135345398e5412705ee73e2
#
_entry.id   416125560135345398e5412705ee73e2
#
_cell.length_a   1.000
_cell.length_b   1.000
_cell.length_c   1.000
_cell.angle_alpha   90.00
_cell.angle_beta   90.00
_cell.angle_gamma   90.00
#
_symmetry.space_group_name_H-M   'P 1'
#
loop_
_entity.id
_entity.type
_entity.pdbx_description
1 polymer ?
#
loop_
_entity_poly.entity_id
_entity_poly.type
_entity_poly.pdbx_seq_one_letter_code
_entity_poly.pdbx_strand_id
1 'polypeptide(L)'
;KRIDKIYDFKNDFMFKHSLGNDQDPGSFYLLKLFIEGILNISCKSITILNPDLVVENIEDKDMLLDIRVQTNTGDYVNIEMFSKNQYQRFQIYGASLLSRQEKEGDDYQKNINHVYQIIFIDDIDKANLKLYDRYESRNEEGKLEKYNLLTRVYVQMPYINLIKKQKKLEEFSEIEKGIYIFENGITDDIIRLKEDNKVVEIMKEKI
;
A
#
# COMPACT_ATOMS: atom_id res chain seq x y z
N LYS A 1 -9.70 -26.40 6.68
CA LYS A 1 -8.91 -25.44 7.50
C LYS A 1 -7.54 -25.02 6.89
N ARG A 2 -7.00 -25.75 5.88
CA ARG A 2 -5.74 -25.38 5.19
C ARG A 2 -5.96 -24.53 3.94
N ILE A 3 -7.11 -24.67 3.29
CA ILE A 3 -7.46 -23.98 2.05
C ILE A 3 -7.77 -22.51 2.33
N ASP A 4 -8.46 -22.18 3.42
CA ASP A 4 -8.84 -20.81 3.80
C ASP A 4 -7.65 -19.88 4.08
N LYS A 5 -6.48 -20.43 4.41
CA LYS A 5 -5.25 -19.65 4.63
C LYS A 5 -4.49 -19.28 3.35
N ILE A 6 -4.70 -20.02 2.27
CA ILE A 6 -3.98 -19.78 1.00
C ILE A 6 -4.54 -18.55 0.29
N TYR A 7 -5.84 -18.30 0.43
CA TYR A 7 -6.54 -17.18 -0.21
C TYR A 7 -6.76 -15.97 0.71
N ASP A 8 -6.05 -15.90 1.83
CA ASP A 8 -6.03 -14.70 2.66
C ASP A 8 -5.15 -13.64 2.01
N PHE A 9 -5.75 -12.59 1.49
CA PHE A 9 -5.06 -11.46 0.85
C PHE A 9 -4.10 -10.71 1.79
N LYS A 10 -4.18 -10.94 3.10
CA LYS A 10 -3.27 -10.38 4.10
C LYS A 10 -1.99 -11.20 4.26
N ASN A 11 -1.90 -12.40 3.67
CA ASN A 11 -0.64 -13.11 3.64
C ASN A 11 0.29 -12.55 2.54
N ASP A 12 1.58 -12.68 2.76
CA ASP A 12 2.62 -12.11 1.91
C ASP A 12 2.53 -12.56 0.45
N PHE A 13 2.22 -13.83 0.23
CA PHE A 13 2.11 -14.39 -1.11
C PHE A 13 0.94 -13.76 -1.87
N MET A 14 -0.25 -13.76 -1.27
CA MET A 14 -1.45 -13.21 -1.90
C MET A 14 -1.36 -11.69 -2.09
N PHE A 15 -0.76 -10.98 -1.16
CA PHE A 15 -0.51 -9.55 -1.27
C PHE A 15 0.37 -9.24 -2.49
N LYS A 16 1.52 -9.91 -2.61
CA LYS A 16 2.42 -9.75 -3.77
C LYS A 16 1.79 -10.25 -5.06
N HIS A 17 1.11 -11.38 -5.04
CA HIS A 17 0.41 -11.90 -6.22
C HIS A 17 -0.65 -10.93 -6.72
N SER A 18 -1.32 -10.22 -5.81
CA SER A 18 -2.37 -9.27 -6.16
C SER A 18 -1.87 -7.92 -6.67
N LEU A 19 -0.73 -7.44 -6.16
CA LEU A 19 -0.24 -6.09 -6.44
C LEU A 19 1.16 -6.04 -7.10
N GLY A 20 1.99 -7.05 -6.89
CA GLY A 20 3.41 -7.02 -7.24
C GLY A 20 3.78 -7.69 -8.56
N ASN A 21 2.82 -8.20 -9.33
CA ASN A 21 3.07 -8.90 -10.58
C ASN A 21 3.00 -7.92 -11.77
N ASP A 22 4.14 -7.55 -12.32
CA ASP A 22 4.24 -6.61 -13.46
C ASP A 22 3.82 -7.22 -14.81
N GLN A 23 3.76 -8.55 -14.90
CA GLN A 23 3.29 -9.27 -16.10
C GLN A 23 1.76 -9.43 -16.13
N ASP A 24 1.07 -9.11 -15.03
CA ASP A 24 -0.37 -9.21 -14.91
C ASP A 24 -1.02 -7.81 -14.98
N PRO A 25 -1.79 -7.51 -16.04
CA PRO A 25 -2.46 -6.23 -16.20
C PRO A 25 -3.42 -5.90 -15.04
N GLY A 26 -4.04 -6.92 -14.42
CA GLY A 26 -4.92 -6.74 -13.28
C GLY A 26 -4.17 -6.27 -12.03
N SER A 27 -3.05 -6.92 -11.71
CA SER A 27 -2.17 -6.48 -10.62
C SER A 27 -1.67 -5.07 -10.83
N PHE A 28 -1.23 -4.75 -12.04
CA PHE A 28 -0.74 -3.43 -12.37
C PHE A 28 -1.84 -2.36 -12.22
N TYR A 29 -3.05 -2.67 -12.65
CA TYR A 29 -4.21 -1.77 -12.48
C TYR A 29 -4.50 -1.50 -11.00
N LEU A 30 -4.58 -2.56 -10.16
CA LEU A 30 -4.81 -2.44 -8.72
C LEU A 30 -3.71 -1.64 -8.04
N LEU A 31 -2.45 -1.94 -8.35
CA LEU A 31 -1.29 -1.25 -7.80
C LEU A 31 -1.35 0.25 -8.09
N LYS A 32 -1.58 0.62 -9.35
CA LYS A 32 -1.69 2.03 -9.75
C LYS A 32 -2.88 2.71 -9.09
N LEU A 33 -4.04 2.06 -9.03
CA LEU A 33 -5.24 2.58 -8.37
C LEU A 33 -4.99 2.89 -6.89
N PHE A 34 -4.34 1.97 -6.15
CA PHE A 34 -4.01 2.19 -4.75
C PHE A 34 -3.00 3.32 -4.56
N ILE A 35 -1.95 3.37 -5.39
CA ILE A 35 -0.96 4.45 -5.33
C ILE A 35 -1.64 5.82 -5.55
N GLU A 36 -2.36 5.98 -6.65
CA GLU A 36 -2.98 7.27 -6.98
C GLU A 36 -4.03 7.68 -5.95
N GLY A 37 -4.88 6.75 -5.53
CA GLY A 37 -6.00 7.09 -4.65
C GLY A 37 -5.60 7.26 -3.19
N ILE A 38 -4.69 6.43 -2.65
CA ILE A 38 -4.25 6.55 -1.24
C ILE A 38 -3.31 7.73 -1.07
N LEU A 39 -2.40 7.96 -2.02
CA LEU A 39 -1.44 9.05 -1.95
C LEU A 39 -2.00 10.38 -2.43
N ASN A 40 -3.13 10.37 -3.14
CA ASN A 40 -3.70 11.52 -3.82
C ASN A 40 -2.70 12.18 -4.79
N ILE A 41 -2.08 11.35 -5.61
CA ILE A 41 -1.15 11.75 -6.66
C ILE A 41 -1.64 11.22 -8.01
N SER A 42 -1.11 11.74 -9.10
CA SER A 42 -1.38 11.22 -10.45
C SER A 42 -0.09 10.72 -11.07
N CYS A 43 -0.12 9.50 -11.59
CA CYS A 43 1.02 8.85 -12.24
C CYS A 43 0.67 8.50 -13.69
N LYS A 44 1.45 9.01 -14.67
CA LYS A 44 1.32 8.58 -16.05
C LYS A 44 1.70 7.11 -16.20
N SER A 45 2.80 6.72 -15.58
CA SER A 45 3.29 5.34 -15.52
C SER A 45 3.94 5.05 -14.19
N ILE A 46 4.04 3.76 -13.86
CA ILE A 46 4.76 3.23 -12.71
C ILE A 46 5.63 2.06 -13.18
N THR A 47 6.73 1.81 -12.49
CA THR A 47 7.63 0.68 -12.73
C THR A 47 7.85 -0.05 -11.42
N ILE A 48 7.60 -1.36 -11.39
CA ILE A 48 7.91 -2.20 -10.23
C ILE A 48 9.41 -2.48 -10.25
N LEU A 49 10.10 -2.17 -9.14
CA LEU A 49 11.55 -2.27 -9.04
C LEU A 49 12.03 -3.64 -8.54
N ASN A 50 11.14 -4.40 -7.90
CA ASN A 50 11.43 -5.71 -7.30
C ASN A 50 10.34 -6.75 -7.60
N PRO A 51 10.06 -7.02 -8.90
CA PRO A 51 8.99 -7.96 -9.28
C PRO A 51 9.29 -9.40 -8.83
N ASP A 52 10.58 -9.80 -8.85
CA ASP A 52 11.06 -11.11 -8.44
C ASP A 52 11.92 -10.98 -7.18
N LEU A 53 11.33 -11.29 -6.02
CA LEU A 53 12.09 -11.34 -4.78
C LEU A 53 12.73 -12.73 -4.63
N VAL A 54 13.96 -12.86 -5.07
CA VAL A 54 14.84 -13.96 -4.66
C VAL A 54 15.25 -13.70 -3.21
N VAL A 55 14.86 -14.58 -2.31
CA VAL A 55 15.27 -14.54 -0.90
C VAL A 55 16.73 -15.01 -0.82
N GLU A 56 17.68 -14.07 -0.89
CA GLU A 56 19.11 -14.41 -0.85
C GLU A 56 19.63 -14.65 0.58
N ASN A 57 19.01 -14.06 1.62
CA ASN A 57 19.42 -14.25 3.01
C ASN A 57 18.26 -14.27 3.99
N ILE A 58 18.33 -15.18 4.96
CA ILE A 58 17.30 -15.38 6.01
C ILE A 58 17.21 -14.20 6.98
N GLU A 59 18.28 -13.44 7.14
CA GLU A 59 18.34 -12.26 8.02
C GLU A 59 17.63 -11.04 7.42
N ASP A 60 17.47 -10.99 6.11
CA ASP A 60 16.72 -9.95 5.39
C ASP A 60 15.21 -10.25 5.27
N LYS A 61 14.72 -11.33 5.84
CA LYS A 61 13.31 -11.77 5.72
C LYS A 61 12.28 -10.72 6.09
N ASP A 62 12.61 -9.87 7.02
CA ASP A 62 11.70 -8.82 7.51
C ASP A 62 11.58 -7.60 6.57
N MET A 63 12.46 -7.49 5.57
CA MET A 63 12.45 -6.39 4.58
C MET A 63 12.01 -6.81 3.17
N LEU A 64 11.70 -8.09 2.97
CA LEU A 64 11.48 -8.70 1.65
C LEU A 64 10.01 -8.71 1.17
N LEU A 65 9.09 -8.21 1.97
CA LEU A 65 7.65 -8.31 1.70
C LEU A 65 7.06 -7.08 1.03
N ASP A 66 7.87 -6.06 0.80
CA ASP A 66 7.45 -4.81 0.20
C ASP A 66 7.41 -4.88 -1.33
N ILE A 67 6.51 -4.08 -1.90
CA ILE A 67 6.45 -3.79 -3.32
C ILE A 67 7.05 -2.40 -3.51
N ARG A 68 8.13 -2.31 -4.27
CA ARG A 68 8.81 -1.05 -4.58
C ARG A 68 8.48 -0.61 -5.99
N VAL A 69 8.07 0.63 -6.09
CA VAL A 69 7.63 1.23 -7.33
C VAL A 69 8.36 2.55 -7.55
N GLN A 70 8.69 2.84 -8.79
CA GLN A 70 9.09 4.17 -9.22
C GLN A 70 8.02 4.76 -10.13
N THR A 71 7.65 6.01 -9.87
CA THR A 71 6.71 6.76 -10.71
C THR A 71 7.42 7.37 -11.91
N ASN A 72 6.65 7.85 -12.88
CA ASN A 72 7.20 8.58 -14.03
C ASN A 72 7.88 9.92 -13.68
N THR A 73 7.66 10.44 -12.47
CA THR A 73 8.33 11.63 -11.93
C THR A 73 9.64 11.31 -11.22
N GLY A 74 9.94 10.02 -11.06
CA GLY A 74 11.14 9.53 -10.36
C GLY A 74 10.90 9.22 -8.89
N ASP A 75 9.76 9.58 -8.33
CA ASP A 75 9.44 9.33 -6.93
C ASP A 75 9.33 7.83 -6.63
N TYR A 76 9.72 7.44 -5.42
CA TYR A 76 9.65 6.06 -4.95
C TYR A 76 8.39 5.84 -4.12
N VAL A 77 7.71 4.72 -4.36
CA VAL A 77 6.59 4.27 -3.55
C VAL A 77 6.91 2.89 -2.99
N ASN A 78 6.89 2.76 -1.68
CA ASN A 78 7.03 1.49 -0.99
C ASN A 78 5.69 1.07 -0.40
N ILE A 79 5.26 -0.15 -0.68
CA ILE A 79 3.96 -0.67 -0.25
C ILE A 79 4.18 -1.93 0.56
N GLU A 80 3.68 -1.94 1.78
CA GLU A 80 3.89 -3.00 2.75
C GLU A 80 2.59 -3.45 3.40
N MET A 81 2.57 -4.70 3.91
CA MET A 81 1.48 -5.28 4.68
C MET A 81 1.99 -5.77 6.03
N PHE A 82 1.34 -5.39 7.11
CA PHE A 82 1.69 -5.81 8.46
C PHE A 82 0.46 -6.26 9.26
N SER A 83 0.66 -7.27 10.09
CA SER A 83 -0.38 -7.78 11.00
C SER A 83 -0.61 -6.90 12.24
N LYS A 84 0.32 -5.99 12.55
CA LYS A 84 0.26 -5.11 13.73
C LYS A 84 0.97 -3.79 13.49
N ASN A 85 0.60 -2.79 14.26
CA ASN A 85 1.28 -1.49 14.28
C ASN A 85 2.73 -1.62 14.76
N GLN A 86 3.65 -1.07 13.96
CA GLN A 86 5.10 -1.01 14.24
C GLN A 86 5.63 0.38 13.86
N TYR A 87 5.04 1.43 14.38
CA TYR A 87 5.30 2.82 13.97
C TYR A 87 6.77 3.22 13.96
N GLN A 88 7.56 2.77 14.92
CA GLN A 88 9.00 3.06 14.97
C GLN A 88 9.74 2.42 13.79
N ARG A 89 9.44 1.15 13.51
CA ARG A 89 10.03 0.42 12.38
C ARG A 89 9.70 1.10 11.05
N PHE A 90 8.44 1.49 10.85
CA PHE A 90 8.01 2.17 9.63
C PHE A 90 8.74 3.49 9.40
N GLN A 91 8.98 4.25 10.48
CA GLN A 91 9.73 5.50 10.41
C GLN A 91 11.19 5.27 10.05
N ILE A 92 11.86 4.32 10.73
CA ILE A 92 13.26 3.96 10.46
C ILE A 92 13.41 3.48 9.01
N TYR A 93 12.48 2.66 8.54
CA TYR A 93 12.53 2.13 7.19
C TYR A 93 12.35 3.24 6.13
N GLY A 94 11.39 4.12 6.30
CA GLY A 94 11.20 5.28 5.41
C GLY A 94 12.42 6.19 5.34
N ALA A 95 13.03 6.48 6.50
CA ALA A 95 14.29 7.24 6.56
C ALA A 95 15.45 6.52 5.84
N SER A 96 15.53 5.19 5.98
CA SER A 96 16.52 4.37 5.28
C SER A 96 16.34 4.39 3.76
N LEU A 97 15.10 4.31 3.26
CA LEU A 97 14.81 4.42 1.83
C LEU A 97 15.21 5.79 1.27
N LEU A 98 15.02 6.83 2.06
CA LEU A 98 15.42 8.19 1.68
C LEU A 98 16.95 8.32 1.65
N SER A 99 17.65 7.90 2.71
CA SER A 99 19.12 8.02 2.82
C SER A 99 19.88 7.16 1.78
N ARG A 100 19.31 6.03 1.35
CA ARG A 100 19.93 5.17 0.32
C ARG A 100 19.98 5.80 -1.08
N GLN A 101 19.29 6.92 -1.30
CA GLN A 101 19.38 7.66 -2.54
C GLN A 101 20.64 8.52 -2.62
N GLU A 102 21.27 8.79 -1.46
CA GLU A 102 22.53 9.57 -1.39
C GLU A 102 23.69 8.78 -1.97
N LYS A 103 24.49 9.46 -2.79
CA LYS A 103 25.80 8.99 -3.25
C LYS A 103 26.85 10.03 -2.87
N GLU A 104 28.04 9.56 -2.58
CA GLU A 104 29.16 10.44 -2.27
C GLU A 104 29.41 11.44 -3.39
N GLY A 105 29.44 12.74 -3.05
CA GLY A 105 29.61 13.83 -4.02
C GLY A 105 28.35 14.32 -4.72
N ASP A 106 27.17 13.78 -4.38
CA ASP A 106 25.92 14.25 -4.95
C ASP A 106 25.50 15.63 -4.44
N ASP A 107 24.83 16.39 -5.31
CA ASP A 107 24.14 17.62 -4.94
C ASP A 107 22.78 17.24 -4.32
N TYR A 108 22.69 17.25 -2.99
CA TYR A 108 21.49 16.91 -2.22
C TYR A 108 20.22 17.65 -2.66
N GLN A 109 20.35 18.80 -3.27
CA GLN A 109 19.20 19.60 -3.68
C GLN A 109 18.56 19.12 -5.01
N LYS A 110 19.29 18.30 -5.79
CA LYS A 110 18.87 17.96 -7.16
C LYS A 110 18.56 16.50 -7.39
N ASN A 111 19.07 15.59 -6.57
CA ASN A 111 19.08 14.16 -6.90
C ASN A 111 18.26 13.29 -5.95
N ILE A 112 17.58 13.87 -4.96
CA ILE A 112 16.76 13.13 -4.00
C ILE A 112 15.29 13.19 -4.43
N ASN A 113 14.74 12.04 -4.75
CA ASN A 113 13.33 11.90 -5.08
C ASN A 113 12.49 11.67 -3.84
N HIS A 114 11.23 12.07 -3.89
CA HIS A 114 10.28 11.84 -2.80
C HIS A 114 10.10 10.33 -2.55
N VAL A 115 9.99 9.95 -1.29
CA VAL A 115 9.65 8.59 -0.84
C VAL A 115 8.25 8.60 -0.25
N TYR A 116 7.38 7.80 -0.83
CA TYR A 116 6.06 7.49 -0.29
C TYR A 116 6.06 6.10 0.33
N GLN A 117 5.43 5.94 1.47
CA GLN A 117 5.15 4.64 2.07
C GLN A 117 3.63 4.48 2.19
N ILE A 118 3.09 3.40 1.63
CA ILE A 118 1.73 2.93 1.88
C ILE A 118 1.84 1.68 2.75
N ILE A 119 1.33 1.72 3.95
CA ILE A 119 1.47 0.65 4.93
C ILE A 119 0.08 0.15 5.29
N PHE A 120 -0.28 -1.01 4.74
CA PHE A 120 -1.52 -1.71 5.11
C PHE A 120 -1.31 -2.41 6.45
N ILE A 121 -2.20 -2.19 7.39
CA ILE A 121 -2.10 -2.72 8.74
C ILE A 121 -3.39 -3.47 9.09
N ASP A 122 -3.26 -4.76 9.43
CA ASP A 122 -4.34 -5.61 9.95
C ASP A 122 -4.53 -5.39 11.46
N ASP A 123 -4.59 -4.12 11.85
CA ASP A 123 -4.80 -3.67 13.21
C ASP A 123 -5.44 -2.27 13.20
N ILE A 124 -6.04 -1.88 14.31
CA ILE A 124 -6.71 -0.59 14.45
C ILE A 124 -6.19 0.17 15.67
N ASP A 125 -5.76 1.39 15.45
CA ASP A 125 -5.43 2.29 16.55
C ASP A 125 -6.72 2.89 17.14
N LYS A 126 -7.09 2.40 18.33
CA LYS A 126 -8.31 2.85 19.04
C LYS A 126 -8.28 4.31 19.43
N ALA A 127 -7.10 4.90 19.56
CA ALA A 127 -6.93 6.33 19.84
C ALA A 127 -7.05 7.20 18.58
N ASN A 128 -6.94 6.59 17.39
CA ASN A 128 -6.94 7.29 16.12
C ASN A 128 -7.73 6.51 15.04
N LEU A 129 -9.05 6.45 15.23
CA LEU A 129 -9.98 5.68 14.38
C LEU A 129 -10.20 6.35 13.02
N LYS A 130 -9.51 5.87 12.00
CA LYS A 130 -9.71 6.30 10.59
C LYS A 130 -9.14 5.24 9.64
N LEU A 131 -9.61 5.25 8.38
CA LEU A 131 -9.10 4.34 7.36
C LEU A 131 -7.69 4.72 6.93
N TYR A 132 -7.45 6.00 6.68
CA TYR A 132 -6.16 6.54 6.25
C TYR A 132 -5.60 7.50 7.28
N ASP A 133 -4.35 7.32 7.65
CA ASP A 133 -3.63 8.22 8.53
C ASP A 133 -2.32 8.66 7.86
N ARG A 134 -2.25 9.94 7.45
CA ARG A 134 -1.17 10.49 6.65
C ARG A 134 -0.21 11.30 7.51
N TYR A 135 1.07 11.01 7.38
CA TYR A 135 2.17 11.69 8.07
C TYR A 135 3.12 12.34 7.07
N GLU A 136 3.44 13.59 7.32
CA GLU A 136 4.34 14.44 6.55
C GLU A 136 5.06 15.40 7.50
N SER A 137 6.23 15.92 7.10
CA SER A 137 6.90 16.98 7.87
C SER A 137 6.10 18.28 7.80
N ARG A 138 5.68 18.79 8.94
CA ARG A 138 4.93 20.04 9.07
C ARG A 138 5.46 20.84 10.26
N ASN A 139 5.36 22.19 10.17
CA ASN A 139 5.66 23.06 11.31
C ASN A 139 4.49 23.07 12.33
N GLU A 140 4.66 23.80 13.43
CA GLU A 140 3.66 23.91 14.50
C GLU A 140 2.32 24.52 14.05
N GLU A 141 2.30 25.27 12.94
CA GLU A 141 1.11 25.85 12.33
C GLU A 141 0.42 24.88 11.34
N GLY A 142 0.96 23.65 11.18
CA GLY A 142 0.46 22.64 10.26
C GLY A 142 0.86 22.84 8.79
N LYS A 143 1.74 23.80 8.50
CA LYS A 143 2.23 24.07 7.15
C LYS A 143 3.25 23.00 6.74
N LEU A 144 3.05 22.42 5.56
CA LEU A 144 3.97 21.44 5.00
C LEU A 144 5.37 22.04 4.85
N GLU A 145 6.38 21.28 5.27
CA GLU A 145 7.77 21.65 5.10
C GLU A 145 8.11 21.80 3.60
N LYS A 146 8.89 22.84 3.29
CA LYS A 146 9.40 23.01 1.94
C LYS A 146 10.30 21.82 1.58
N TYR A 147 10.05 21.20 0.42
CA TYR A 147 10.74 19.98 0.01
C TYR A 147 10.52 18.80 0.97
N ASN A 148 9.28 18.61 1.47
CA ASN A 148 8.94 17.37 2.18
C ASN A 148 9.29 16.16 1.30
N LEU A 149 10.22 15.31 1.76
CA LEU A 149 10.77 14.20 0.99
C LEU A 149 10.23 12.84 1.42
N LEU A 150 9.46 12.79 2.52
CA LEU A 150 8.91 11.55 3.05
C LEU A 150 7.44 11.73 3.43
N THR A 151 6.60 10.93 2.81
CA THR A 151 5.17 10.81 3.15
C THR A 151 4.85 9.37 3.51
N ARG A 152 4.21 9.15 4.65
CA ARG A 152 3.70 7.83 5.06
C ARG A 152 2.19 7.88 5.19
N VAL A 153 1.53 6.85 4.67
CA VAL A 153 0.09 6.65 4.86
C VAL A 153 -0.13 5.27 5.45
N TYR A 154 -0.66 5.24 6.66
CA TYR A 154 -1.13 4.01 7.31
C TYR A 154 -2.56 3.75 6.87
N VAL A 155 -2.82 2.56 6.37
CA VAL A 155 -4.15 2.06 5.99
C VAL A 155 -4.58 1.06 7.05
N GLN A 156 -5.44 1.50 7.99
CA GLN A 156 -5.98 0.64 9.06
C GLN A 156 -7.13 -0.19 8.48
N MET A 157 -6.80 -1.35 7.88
CA MET A 157 -7.76 -2.14 7.12
C MET A 157 -9.02 -2.53 7.90
N PRO A 158 -8.96 -2.91 9.21
CA PRO A 158 -10.17 -3.27 9.94
C PRO A 158 -11.18 -2.13 10.08
N TYR A 159 -10.76 -0.86 9.90
CA TYR A 159 -11.66 0.29 9.92
C TYR A 159 -12.71 0.25 8.79
N ILE A 160 -12.42 -0.44 7.68
CA ILE A 160 -13.36 -0.60 6.57
C ILE A 160 -14.67 -1.27 7.00
N ASN A 161 -14.62 -2.15 8.02
CA ASN A 161 -15.79 -2.80 8.58
C ASN A 161 -16.67 -1.84 9.41
N LEU A 162 -16.08 -0.76 9.94
CA LEU A 162 -16.86 0.32 10.59
C LEU A 162 -17.54 1.18 9.52
N ILE A 163 -16.89 1.45 8.40
CA ILE A 163 -17.50 2.14 7.26
C ILE A 163 -18.67 1.33 6.72
N LYS A 164 -18.54 0.00 6.59
CA LYS A 164 -19.63 -0.88 6.12
C LYS A 164 -20.89 -0.82 6.99
N LYS A 165 -20.76 -0.52 8.28
CA LYS A 165 -21.93 -0.34 9.15
C LYS A 165 -22.74 0.93 8.85
N GLN A 166 -22.13 1.90 8.19
CA GLN A 166 -22.73 3.21 7.90
C GLN A 166 -23.11 3.37 6.42
N LYS A 167 -22.50 2.58 5.53
CA LYS A 167 -22.57 2.75 4.08
C LYS A 167 -22.65 1.38 3.42
N LYS A 168 -23.53 1.23 2.43
CA LYS A 168 -23.67 -0.02 1.68
C LYS A 168 -22.42 -0.29 0.83
N LEU A 169 -22.13 -1.55 0.54
CA LEU A 169 -20.95 -1.96 -0.22
C LEU A 169 -20.97 -1.43 -1.67
N GLU A 170 -22.17 -1.27 -2.26
CA GLU A 170 -22.37 -0.65 -3.58
C GLU A 170 -21.89 0.80 -3.63
N GLU A 171 -21.94 1.50 -2.49
CA GLU A 171 -21.53 2.91 -2.37
C GLU A 171 -20.02 3.06 -2.09
N PHE A 172 -19.29 1.96 -1.88
CA PHE A 172 -17.85 1.98 -1.69
C PHE A 172 -17.15 2.41 -2.98
N SER A 173 -16.12 3.24 -2.87
CA SER A 173 -15.20 3.49 -3.97
C SER A 173 -14.47 2.21 -4.38
N GLU A 174 -13.85 2.20 -5.55
CA GLU A 174 -13.04 1.05 -6.00
C GLU A 174 -11.93 0.72 -5.00
N ILE A 175 -11.28 1.73 -4.42
CA ILE A 175 -10.24 1.55 -3.41
C ILE A 175 -10.82 0.96 -2.13
N GLU A 176 -11.94 1.47 -1.65
CA GLU A 176 -12.63 0.95 -0.46
C GLU A 176 -13.06 -0.52 -0.67
N LYS A 177 -13.54 -0.89 -1.87
CA LYS A 177 -13.85 -2.29 -2.22
C LYS A 177 -12.59 -3.16 -2.20
N GLY A 178 -11.49 -2.66 -2.75
CA GLY A 178 -10.20 -3.34 -2.68
C GLY A 178 -9.72 -3.57 -1.25
N ILE A 179 -9.75 -2.54 -0.40
CA ILE A 179 -9.37 -2.65 1.02
C ILE A 179 -10.32 -3.60 1.77
N TYR A 180 -11.62 -3.56 1.45
CA TYR A 180 -12.59 -4.48 2.03
C TYR A 180 -12.27 -5.95 1.70
N ILE A 181 -11.84 -6.22 0.46
CA ILE A 181 -11.44 -7.56 0.03
C ILE A 181 -10.12 -7.97 0.69
N PHE A 182 -9.15 -7.06 0.81
CA PHE A 182 -7.92 -7.34 1.56
C PHE A 182 -8.21 -7.73 3.01
N GLU A 183 -9.13 -7.03 3.67
CA GLU A 183 -9.47 -7.29 5.08
C GLU A 183 -10.31 -8.56 5.26
N ASN A 184 -11.31 -8.79 4.40
CA ASN A 184 -12.35 -9.79 4.64
C ASN A 184 -12.32 -10.97 3.64
N GLY A 185 -11.52 -10.89 2.57
CA GLY A 185 -11.59 -11.83 1.45
C GLY A 185 -12.80 -11.60 0.54
N ILE A 186 -13.02 -12.54 -0.36
CA ILE A 186 -14.20 -12.54 -1.26
C ILE A 186 -15.40 -13.09 -0.49
N THR A 187 -16.15 -12.19 0.13
CA THR A 187 -17.36 -12.51 0.90
C THR A 187 -18.58 -12.70 0.01
N ASP A 188 -19.65 -13.29 0.55
CA ASP A 188 -20.95 -13.39 -0.14
C ASP A 188 -21.48 -12.02 -0.57
N ASP A 189 -21.24 -10.98 0.21
CA ASP A 189 -21.63 -9.61 -0.13
C ASP A 189 -20.91 -9.11 -1.38
N ILE A 190 -19.59 -9.40 -1.51
CA ILE A 190 -18.81 -9.10 -2.71
C ILE A 190 -19.29 -9.89 -3.92
N ILE A 191 -19.65 -11.17 -3.72
CA ILE A 191 -20.16 -12.03 -4.81
C ILE A 191 -21.49 -11.51 -5.34
N ARG A 192 -22.33 -10.95 -4.48
CA ARG A 192 -23.67 -10.44 -4.82
C ARG A 192 -23.69 -9.05 -5.42
N LEU A 193 -22.56 -8.34 -5.47
CA LEU A 193 -22.48 -7.06 -6.17
C LEU A 193 -22.87 -7.25 -7.63
N LYS A 194 -23.94 -6.55 -8.05
CA LYS A 194 -24.51 -6.66 -9.41
C LYS A 194 -23.79 -5.81 -10.46
N GLU A 195 -22.97 -4.88 -10.00
CA GLU A 195 -22.23 -3.99 -10.88
C GLU A 195 -20.93 -4.63 -11.32
N ASP A 196 -20.61 -4.50 -12.60
CA ASP A 196 -19.30 -4.80 -13.16
C ASP A 196 -18.28 -3.86 -12.49
N ASN A 197 -17.67 -4.34 -11.41
CA ASN A 197 -16.64 -3.57 -10.70
C ASN A 197 -15.27 -4.18 -11.00
N LYS A 198 -14.46 -3.43 -11.70
CA LYS A 198 -13.16 -3.89 -12.18
C LYS A 198 -12.23 -4.37 -11.07
N VAL A 199 -12.21 -3.70 -9.91
CA VAL A 199 -11.42 -4.14 -8.75
C VAL A 199 -11.88 -5.49 -8.25
N VAL A 200 -13.19 -5.67 -8.10
CA VAL A 200 -13.80 -6.92 -7.63
C VAL A 200 -13.52 -8.07 -8.61
N GLU A 201 -13.65 -7.83 -9.91
CA GLU A 201 -13.36 -8.83 -10.95
C GLU A 201 -11.89 -9.27 -10.90
N ILE A 202 -10.96 -8.31 -10.94
CA ILE A 202 -9.53 -8.60 -10.86
C ILE A 202 -9.19 -9.38 -9.59
N MET A 203 -9.72 -8.99 -8.44
CA MET A 203 -9.43 -9.68 -7.19
C MET A 203 -10.05 -11.07 -7.10
N LYS A 204 -11.20 -11.31 -7.76
CA LYS A 204 -11.75 -12.67 -7.91
C LYS A 204 -10.87 -13.57 -8.78
N GLU A 205 -10.23 -13.03 -9.80
CA GLU A 205 -9.31 -13.78 -10.68
C GLU A 205 -8.00 -14.18 -9.99
N LYS A 206 -7.68 -13.61 -8.81
CA LYS A 206 -6.48 -13.93 -8.03
C LYS A 206 -6.64 -15.18 -7.15
N ILE A 207 -7.86 -15.71 -7.02
CA ILE A 207 -8.18 -16.88 -6.23
C ILE A 207 -8.30 -18.12 -7.14
#